data_80ef7574948cd615becb59c6e26e9d43
#
_entry.id   80ef7574948cd615becb59c6e26e9d43
#
_cell.length_a   1.000
_cell.length_b   1.000
_cell.length_c   1.000
_cell.angle_alpha   90.00
_cell.angle_beta   90.00
_cell.angle_gamma   90.00
#
_symmetry.space_group_name_H-M   'P 1'
#
loop_
_entity.id
_entity.type
_entity.pdbx_description
1 polymer ?
#
loop_
_entity_poly.entity_id
_entity_poly.type
_entity_poly.pdbx_seq_one_letter_code
_entity_poly.pdbx_strand_id
1 'polypeptide(L)'
;MNVLINITYAGQSGNYLVNIDQGVDDTTIKNVCEEAVRAGEVAGISPNIPRNAFANFVIDRFHGAQPRFVVRPKVPFGVWRRPERRAWSV
;
A
#
# COMPACT_ATOMS: atom_id res chain seq x y z
N MET A 1 12.26 10.22 10.88
CA MET A 1 12.57 10.34 9.44
C MET A 1 11.28 10.30 8.64
N ASN A 2 11.18 11.14 7.64
CA ASN A 2 9.99 11.18 6.81
C ASN A 2 10.02 10.07 5.77
N VAL A 3 8.97 9.27 5.76
CA VAL A 3 8.83 8.17 4.80
C VAL A 3 7.58 8.43 3.98
N LEU A 4 7.72 8.31 2.67
CA LEU A 4 6.57 8.45 1.78
C LEU A 4 5.94 7.08 1.60
N ILE A 5 4.66 6.96 1.97
CA ILE A 5 3.92 5.71 1.81
C ILE A 5 2.97 5.86 0.64
N ASN A 6 3.13 4.98 -0.35
CA ASN A 6 2.20 4.89 -1.48
C ASN A 6 1.25 3.74 -1.20
N ILE A 7 -0.04 4.02 -1.21
CA ILE A 7 -1.07 3.04 -0.86
C ILE A 7 -1.96 2.81 -2.06
N THR A 8 -2.17 1.55 -2.40
CA THR A 8 -3.14 1.14 -3.43
C THR A 8 -4.22 0.32 -2.76
N TYR A 9 -5.48 0.73 -2.92
CA TYR A 9 -6.60 0.04 -2.29
C TYR A 9 -7.83 0.13 -3.17
N ALA A 10 -8.43 -1.01 -3.49
CA ALA A 10 -9.69 -1.09 -4.25
C ALA A 10 -9.64 -0.27 -5.54
N GLY A 11 -8.53 -0.32 -6.27
CA GLY A 11 -8.38 0.42 -7.51
C GLY A 11 -8.05 1.89 -7.37
N GLN A 12 -7.93 2.37 -6.13
CA GLN A 12 -7.54 3.75 -5.85
C GLN A 12 -6.11 3.77 -5.32
N SER A 13 -5.42 4.88 -5.51
CA SER A 13 -4.08 5.00 -4.95
C SER A 13 -3.83 6.42 -4.46
N GLY A 14 -2.97 6.53 -3.46
CA GLY A 14 -2.63 7.81 -2.89
C GLY A 14 -1.31 7.74 -2.14
N ASN A 15 -0.82 8.89 -1.73
CA ASN A 15 0.44 9.01 -1.01
C ASN A 15 0.21 9.63 0.35
N TYR A 16 1.04 9.23 1.31
CA TYR A 16 0.99 9.76 2.66
C TYR A 16 2.41 9.89 3.19
N LEU A 17 2.78 11.10 3.60
CA LEU A 17 4.11 11.35 4.16
C LEU A 17 4.00 11.31 5.67
N VAL A 18 4.79 10.46 6.31
CA VAL A 18 4.72 10.27 7.75
C VAL A 18 6.11 10.20 8.34
N ASN A 19 6.24 10.68 9.56
CA ASN A 19 7.51 10.63 10.28
C ASN A 19 7.55 9.37 11.12
N ILE A 20 8.20 8.34 10.61
CA ILE A 20 8.36 7.07 11.31
C ILE A 20 9.76 6.52 11.06
N ASP A 21 10.14 5.53 11.85
CA ASP A 21 11.40 4.83 11.68
C ASP A 21 11.27 3.88 10.49
N GLN A 22 12.28 3.84 9.63
CA GLN A 22 12.29 2.91 8.50
C GLN A 22 12.27 1.46 8.92
N GLY A 23 12.67 1.15 10.14
CA GLY A 23 12.72 -0.22 10.64
C GLY A 23 11.45 -0.71 11.32
N VAL A 24 10.36 0.08 11.31
CA VAL A 24 9.11 -0.37 11.93
C VAL A 24 8.59 -1.61 11.22
N ASP A 25 7.86 -2.43 11.96
CA ASP A 25 7.35 -3.66 11.40
C ASP A 25 6.14 -3.41 10.50
N ASP A 26 5.77 -4.44 9.75
CA ASP A 26 4.67 -4.32 8.80
C ASP A 26 3.34 -4.04 9.49
N THR A 27 3.12 -4.61 10.66
CA THR A 27 1.88 -4.37 11.40
C THR A 27 1.73 -2.90 11.73
N THR A 28 2.80 -2.26 12.17
CA THR A 28 2.77 -0.83 12.47
C THR A 28 2.47 -0.02 11.22
N ILE A 29 3.10 -0.36 10.10
CA ILE A 29 2.86 0.36 8.85
C ILE A 29 1.40 0.21 8.42
N LYS A 30 0.84 -0.99 8.52
CA LYS A 30 -0.55 -1.22 8.15
C LYS A 30 -1.51 -0.44 9.04
N ASN A 31 -1.23 -0.35 10.33
CA ASN A 31 -2.05 0.44 11.24
C ASN A 31 -1.99 1.92 10.91
N VAL A 32 -0.80 2.43 10.60
CA VAL A 32 -0.65 3.82 10.20
C VAL A 32 -1.45 4.11 8.93
N CYS A 33 -1.38 3.21 7.95
CA CYS A 33 -2.13 3.36 6.71
C CYS A 33 -3.64 3.36 6.97
N GLU A 34 -4.11 2.44 7.79
CA GLU A 34 -5.53 2.35 8.10
C GLU A 34 -6.01 3.64 8.75
N GLU A 35 -5.29 4.13 9.74
CA GLU A 35 -5.68 5.35 10.44
C GLU A 35 -5.65 6.55 9.51
N ALA A 36 -4.62 6.67 8.69
CA ALA A 36 -4.48 7.80 7.79
C ALA A 36 -5.61 7.83 6.76
N VAL A 37 -5.94 6.67 6.19
CA VAL A 37 -7.02 6.62 5.21
C VAL A 37 -8.36 6.93 5.86
N ARG A 38 -8.63 6.34 7.03
CA ARG A 38 -9.91 6.57 7.71
C ARG A 38 -10.06 8.00 8.18
N ALA A 39 -8.96 8.67 8.47
CA ALA A 39 -8.98 10.08 8.85
C ALA A 39 -9.13 11.00 7.65
N GLY A 40 -9.12 10.47 6.43
CA GLY A 40 -9.25 11.27 5.22
C GLY A 40 -7.95 11.97 4.84
N GLU A 41 -6.81 11.52 5.36
CA GLU A 41 -5.54 12.19 5.12
C GLU A 41 -4.81 11.70 3.89
N VAL A 42 -5.34 10.67 3.23
CA VAL A 42 -4.73 10.13 2.01
C VAL A 42 -5.60 10.52 0.83
N ALA A 43 -5.18 11.53 0.11
CA ALA A 43 -5.90 11.97 -1.07
C ALA A 43 -5.89 10.84 -2.12
N GLY A 44 -7.02 10.62 -2.77
CA GLY A 44 -7.13 9.61 -3.80
C GLY A 44 -7.73 8.31 -3.33
N ILE A 45 -7.89 8.11 -2.02
CA ILE A 45 -8.49 6.90 -1.47
C ILE A 45 -9.65 7.30 -0.57
N SER A 46 -10.80 6.67 -0.78
CA SER A 46 -11.98 6.92 0.04
C SER A 46 -11.70 6.52 1.48
N PRO A 47 -12.08 7.34 2.47
CA PRO A 47 -11.86 7.00 3.88
C PRO A 47 -12.77 5.90 4.41
N ASN A 48 -13.74 5.49 3.63
CA ASN A 48 -14.72 4.49 4.07
C ASN A 48 -14.14 3.09 3.84
N ILE A 49 -13.25 2.66 4.72
CA ILE A 49 -12.63 1.34 4.63
C ILE A 49 -12.92 0.54 5.90
N PRO A 50 -12.95 -0.79 5.80
CA PRO A 50 -13.21 -1.63 6.98
C PRO A 50 -11.98 -1.68 7.89
N ARG A 51 -12.18 -2.15 9.11
CA ARG A 51 -11.06 -2.46 9.99
C ARG A 51 -10.19 -3.51 9.35
N ASN A 52 -8.91 -3.41 9.61
CA ASN A 52 -7.92 -4.35 9.08
C ASN A 52 -7.96 -4.45 7.56
N ALA A 53 -8.31 -3.35 6.90
CA ALA A 53 -8.38 -3.32 5.44
C ALA A 53 -7.06 -3.71 4.79
N PHE A 54 -5.95 -3.45 5.46
CA PHE A 54 -4.62 -3.73 4.92
C PHE A 54 -3.97 -4.98 5.52
N ALA A 55 -4.73 -5.79 6.26
CA ALA A 55 -4.14 -6.93 6.98
C ALA A 55 -3.39 -7.90 6.06
N ASN A 56 -3.90 -8.11 4.86
CA ASN A 56 -3.30 -9.05 3.90
C ASN A 56 -2.52 -8.34 2.80
N PHE A 57 -2.19 -7.07 3.00
CA PHE A 57 -1.45 -6.32 1.99
C PHE A 57 0.04 -6.63 2.10
N VAL A 58 0.74 -6.39 1.01
CA VAL A 58 2.19 -6.54 0.92
C VAL A 58 2.82 -5.16 1.00
N ILE A 59 3.94 -5.06 1.71
CA ILE A 59 4.67 -3.81 1.84
C ILE A 59 6.05 -3.98 1.19
N ASP A 60 6.30 -3.20 0.15
CA ASP A 60 7.62 -3.12 -0.46
C ASP A 60 8.34 -1.92 0.10
N ARG A 61 9.57 -2.11 0.56
CA ARG A 61 10.35 -1.06 1.21
C ARG A 61 11.50 -0.64 0.30
N PHE A 62 11.60 0.66 0.09
CA PHE A 62 12.69 1.23 -0.70
C PHE A 62 13.43 2.22 0.18
N HIS A 63 14.72 1.99 0.35
CA HIS A 63 15.58 2.85 1.17
C HIS A 63 16.37 3.77 0.26
N GLY A 64 16.89 4.84 0.82
CA GLY A 64 17.65 5.81 0.06
C GLY A 64 17.50 7.20 0.64
N ALA A 65 17.79 8.22 -0.18
CA ALA A 65 17.69 9.60 0.27
C ALA A 65 16.26 9.96 0.66
N GLN A 66 15.28 9.41 -0.04
CA GLN A 66 13.86 9.56 0.30
C GLN A 66 13.28 8.17 0.47
N PRO A 67 13.20 7.67 1.72
CA PRO A 67 12.63 6.33 1.94
C PRO A 67 11.18 6.28 1.53
N ARG A 68 10.79 5.13 0.99
CA ARG A 68 9.44 4.96 0.48
C ARG A 68 8.96 3.55 0.75
N PHE A 69 7.71 3.43 1.18
CA PHE A 69 7.05 2.14 1.33
C PHE A 69 5.88 2.10 0.34
N VAL A 70 5.70 0.95 -0.30
CA VAL A 70 4.56 0.74 -1.21
C VAL A 70 3.68 -0.32 -0.58
N VAL A 71 2.47 0.06 -0.23
CA VAL A 71 1.48 -0.82 0.40
C VAL A 71 0.45 -1.18 -0.67
N ARG A 72 0.39 -2.45 -1.02
CA ARG A 72 -0.43 -2.90 -2.14
C ARG A 72 -1.09 -4.23 -1.83
N PRO A 73 -2.20 -4.55 -2.52
CA PRO A 73 -2.86 -5.83 -2.32
C PRO A 73 -1.95 -6.97 -2.74
N LYS A 74 -2.09 -8.10 -2.06
CA LYS A 74 -1.39 -9.30 -2.44
C LYS A 74 -2.09 -9.88 -3.67
N VAL A 75 -1.34 -10.06 -4.76
CA VAL A 75 -1.88 -10.60 -5.99
C VAL A 75 -1.73 -12.12 -5.97
N PRO A 76 -2.80 -12.88 -6.14
CA PRO A 76 -2.71 -14.33 -6.18
C PRO A 76 -1.78 -14.77 -7.29
N PHE A 77 -0.91 -15.71 -6.98
CA PHE A 77 0.05 -16.22 -7.93
C PHE A 77 -0.66 -16.84 -9.14
N GLY A 78 -0.21 -16.50 -10.33
CA GLY A 78 -0.72 -17.08 -11.56
C GLY A 78 -1.97 -16.43 -12.12
N VAL A 79 -2.57 -15.52 -11.39
CA VAL A 79 -3.82 -14.91 -11.84
C VAL A 79 -3.58 -13.90 -12.95
N TRP A 80 -2.47 -13.20 -12.93
CA TRP A 80 -2.28 -12.10 -13.85
C TRP A 80 -1.13 -12.29 -14.79
N ARG A 81 -0.80 -13.48 -14.96
CA ARG A 81 0.16 -13.66 -15.97
C ARG A 81 -0.49 -13.94 -17.26
N ARG A 82 -0.71 -13.93 -17.51
CA ARG A 82 -1.35 -14.19 -18.50
C ARG A 82 -1.88 -13.53 -19.26
N PRO A 83 -1.12 -13.48 -18.95
CA PRO A 83 -1.57 -12.98 -19.72
C PRO A 83 -1.47 -12.60 -20.22
N GLU A 84 -1.08 -12.61 -20.02
CA GLU A 84 -1.32 -12.26 -20.31
C GLU A 84 -1.35 -12.26 -20.91
N ARG A 85 -0.73 -12.42 -21.20
CA ARG A 85 -1.06 -12.52 -21.59
C ARG A 85 -1.57 -12.75 -22.16
N ARG A 86 -1.23 -12.92 -22.44
CA ARG A 86 -1.95 -13.19 -22.77
C ARG A 86 -2.58 -13.11 -23.18
N ALA A 87 -2.17 -13.25 -23.28
CA ALA A 87 -2.95 -13.22 -23.48
C ALA A 87 -3.25 -13.20 -23.90
N TRP A 88 -2.93 -13.28 -24.10
CA TRP A 88 -3.37 -13.35 -24.25
C TRP A 88 -3.41 -13.74 -24.79
N SER A 89 -3.05 -14.00 -24.89
CA SER A 89 -3.31 -14.34 -25.15
C SER A 89 -3.43 -14.80 -25.36
N VAL A 90 -3.06 -14.92 -25.74
CA VAL A 90 -3.49 -15.34 -25.81
C VAL A 90 -3.66 -15.53 -25.80
#